data_a459badb706f87d7d0b41a3485e9a12e
#
_entry.id   a459badb706f87d7d0b41a3485e9a12e
#
_cell.length_a   1.000
_cell.length_b   1.000
_cell.length_c   1.000
_cell.angle_alpha   90.00
_cell.angle_beta   90.00
_cell.angle_gamma   90.00
#
_symmetry.space_group_name_H-M   'P 1'
#
loop_
_entity.id
_entity.type
_entity.pdbx_description
1 polymer ?
#
loop_
_entity_poly.entity_id
_entity_poly.type
_entity_poly.pdbx_seq_one_letter_code
_entity_poly.pdbx_strand_id
1 'polypeptide(L)'
;MTWQARDPARELTIVRPGIVYGKGEHGNMTRLYRGQKKGYFFYAGRKDTIKACIYVKELVRFFKYRMLDHSFHGAEIYNCTYEPAYTIEEICNAMQKATGLHRHVPLVPAGLLLFAAGILGPIGGKKVGIHPARVRKLMVSTNVCGRKLAATDYKFHYTLEESFRDWFEDCDRKELV
;
A
#
# COMPACT_ATOMS: atom_id res chain seq x y z
N MET A 1 26.44 3.66 -1.07
CA MET A 1 27.07 4.18 0.17
C MET A 1 28.52 4.61 -0.02
N THR A 2 29.28 4.03 -0.96
CA THR A 2 30.66 4.45 -1.26
C THR A 2 30.82 5.92 -1.67
N TRP A 3 29.80 6.54 -2.26
CA TRP A 3 29.82 7.98 -2.60
C TRP A 3 29.80 8.87 -1.36
N GLN A 4 28.91 8.56 -0.41
CA GLN A 4 28.80 9.32 0.84
C GLN A 4 30.06 9.13 1.71
N ALA A 5 30.61 7.91 1.78
CA ALA A 5 31.77 7.60 2.61
C ALA A 5 33.08 8.29 2.14
N ARG A 6 33.11 8.87 0.94
CA ARG A 6 34.29 9.62 0.44
C ARG A 6 34.41 11.03 1.00
N ASP A 7 33.36 11.55 1.64
CA ASP A 7 33.34 12.90 2.16
C ASP A 7 32.34 12.99 3.33
N PRO A 8 32.80 13.27 4.53
CA PRO A 8 31.94 13.39 5.73
C PRO A 8 30.84 14.45 5.62
N ALA A 9 31.02 15.47 4.78
CA ALA A 9 30.03 16.51 4.54
C ALA A 9 28.86 16.05 3.66
N ARG A 10 28.95 14.86 3.04
CA ARG A 10 27.89 14.35 2.19
C ARG A 10 26.84 13.63 3.00
N GLU A 11 25.59 13.99 2.76
CA GLU A 11 24.41 13.36 3.35
C GLU A 11 23.70 12.49 2.30
N LEU A 12 23.28 11.28 2.71
CA LEU A 12 22.57 10.33 1.85
C LEU A 12 21.35 9.79 2.58
N THR A 13 20.17 10.12 2.10
CA THR A 13 18.93 9.48 2.56
C THR A 13 18.40 8.52 1.50
N ILE A 14 18.30 7.24 1.82
CA ILE A 14 17.68 6.21 0.99
C ILE A 14 16.28 5.94 1.51
N VAL A 15 15.28 6.15 0.67
CA VAL A 15 13.88 5.93 0.99
C VAL A 15 13.38 4.67 0.29
N ARG A 16 12.81 3.74 1.05
CA ARG A 16 12.19 2.50 0.56
C ARG A 16 10.70 2.54 0.89
N PRO A 17 9.86 3.04 -0.02
CA PRO A 17 8.43 3.12 0.24
C PRO A 17 7.76 1.75 0.19
N GLY A 18 6.66 1.60 0.95
CA GLY A 18 5.68 0.56 0.72
C GLY A 18 4.91 0.80 -0.59
N ILE A 19 3.69 0.31 -0.69
CA ILE A 19 2.81 0.61 -1.83
C ILE A 19 2.50 2.12 -1.81
N VAL A 20 3.03 2.86 -2.77
CA VAL A 20 2.71 4.29 -2.92
C VAL A 20 1.37 4.43 -3.62
N TYR A 21 0.47 5.25 -3.07
CA TYR A 21 -0.83 5.52 -3.66
C TYR A 21 -1.18 7.01 -3.63
N GLY A 22 -2.10 7.41 -4.48
CA GLY A 22 -2.55 8.79 -4.65
C GLY A 22 -2.95 9.06 -6.10
N LYS A 23 -3.26 10.30 -6.44
CA LYS A 23 -3.67 10.68 -7.80
C LYS A 23 -2.64 10.25 -8.86
N GLY A 24 -3.14 9.59 -9.92
CA GLY A 24 -2.30 9.03 -10.98
C GLY A 24 -1.79 7.60 -10.68
N GLU A 25 -2.20 6.97 -9.56
CA GLU A 25 -1.90 5.57 -9.29
C GLU A 25 -2.83 4.69 -10.15
N HIS A 26 -2.26 3.84 -11.00
CA HIS A 26 -3.00 2.89 -11.83
C HIS A 26 -2.71 1.42 -11.44
N GLY A 27 -2.16 1.22 -10.24
CA GLY A 27 -1.67 -0.06 -9.76
C GLY A 27 -2.63 -0.77 -8.80
N ASN A 28 -2.10 -1.11 -7.62
CA ASN A 28 -2.77 -2.00 -6.68
C ASN A 28 -3.98 -1.37 -5.97
N MET A 29 -3.87 -0.11 -5.53
CA MET A 29 -4.93 0.56 -4.78
C MET A 29 -6.10 0.96 -5.68
N THR A 30 -5.83 1.45 -6.89
CA THR A 30 -6.85 1.70 -7.90
C THR A 30 -7.60 0.42 -8.28
N ARG A 31 -6.88 -0.71 -8.48
CA ARG A 31 -7.52 -2.00 -8.78
C ARG A 31 -8.36 -2.50 -7.62
N LEU A 32 -7.89 -2.31 -6.39
CA LEU A 32 -8.62 -2.66 -5.17
C LEU A 32 -9.93 -1.87 -5.08
N TYR A 33 -9.88 -0.55 -5.29
CA TYR A 33 -11.07 0.30 -5.33
C TYR A 33 -12.06 -0.14 -6.41
N ARG A 34 -11.57 -0.32 -7.64
CA ARG A 34 -12.41 -0.76 -8.78
C ARG A 34 -13.02 -2.13 -8.54
N GLY A 35 -12.28 -3.05 -7.92
CA GLY A 35 -12.77 -4.37 -7.56
C GLY A 35 -13.92 -4.31 -6.54
N GLN A 36 -13.80 -3.46 -5.52
CA GLN A 36 -14.86 -3.21 -4.55
C GLN A 36 -16.07 -2.54 -5.21
N LYS A 37 -15.86 -1.47 -5.97
CA LYS A 37 -16.93 -0.73 -6.68
C LYS A 37 -17.74 -1.63 -7.60
N LYS A 38 -17.08 -2.52 -8.34
CA LYS A 38 -17.71 -3.48 -9.25
C LYS A 38 -18.23 -4.75 -8.55
N GLY A 39 -17.92 -4.97 -7.27
CA GLY A 39 -18.42 -6.08 -6.47
C GLY A 39 -17.74 -7.44 -6.71
N TYR A 40 -16.57 -7.49 -7.37
CA TYR A 40 -15.85 -8.74 -7.57
C TYR A 40 -14.62 -8.92 -6.64
N PHE A 41 -14.34 -7.93 -5.80
CA PHE A 41 -13.26 -8.07 -4.82
C PHE A 41 -13.72 -8.93 -3.63
N PHE A 42 -12.82 -9.76 -3.15
CA PHE A 42 -13.00 -10.61 -1.97
C PHE A 42 -11.69 -10.76 -1.19
N TYR A 43 -11.79 -11.04 0.09
CA TYR A 43 -10.62 -11.38 0.90
C TYR A 43 -10.23 -12.84 0.66
N ALA A 44 -8.97 -13.05 0.26
CA ALA A 44 -8.45 -14.37 -0.03
C ALA A 44 -7.91 -15.04 1.24
N GLY A 45 -8.66 -15.95 1.81
CA GLY A 45 -8.29 -16.78 2.96
C GLY A 45 -8.30 -16.05 4.30
N ARG A 46 -7.94 -14.76 4.35
CA ARG A 46 -7.85 -13.97 5.58
C ARG A 46 -8.01 -12.48 5.28
N LYS A 47 -8.46 -11.72 6.27
CA LYS A 47 -8.70 -10.28 6.18
C LYS A 47 -7.56 -9.44 6.78
N ASP A 48 -6.78 -10.04 7.67
CA ASP A 48 -5.69 -9.44 8.42
C ASP A 48 -4.34 -9.45 7.69
N THR A 49 -4.34 -9.72 6.38
CA THR A 49 -3.14 -9.63 5.55
C THR A 49 -2.61 -8.20 5.53
N ILE A 50 -1.42 -7.99 6.05
CA ILE A 50 -0.78 -6.68 6.10
C ILE A 50 -0.34 -6.24 4.70
N LYS A 51 -0.63 -4.98 4.36
CA LYS A 51 -0.19 -4.32 3.13
C LYS A 51 0.44 -2.98 3.48
N ALA A 52 1.76 -2.99 3.64
CA ALA A 52 2.51 -1.78 3.91
C ALA A 52 2.32 -0.79 2.76
N CYS A 53 1.83 0.40 3.07
CA CYS A 53 1.54 1.44 2.09
C CYS A 53 1.87 2.83 2.63
N ILE A 54 1.94 3.80 1.74
CA ILE A 54 2.12 5.20 2.07
C ILE A 54 1.42 6.09 1.04
N TYR A 55 0.78 7.14 1.51
CA TYR A 55 0.20 8.15 0.64
C TYR A 55 1.29 8.99 -0.03
N VAL A 56 1.14 9.28 -1.32
CA VAL A 56 2.16 10.00 -2.08
C VAL A 56 2.49 11.37 -1.49
N LYS A 57 1.47 12.12 -1.02
CA LYS A 57 1.71 13.43 -0.39
C LYS A 57 2.48 13.30 0.93
N GLU A 58 2.29 12.22 1.70
CA GLU A 58 3.11 11.92 2.88
C GLU A 58 4.55 11.60 2.52
N LEU A 59 4.75 10.82 1.47
CA LEU A 59 6.10 10.51 0.99
C LEU A 59 6.85 11.79 0.57
N VAL A 60 6.19 12.69 -0.16
CA VAL A 60 6.76 13.99 -0.56
C VAL A 60 7.04 14.87 0.66
N ARG A 61 6.13 14.91 1.64
CA ARG A 61 6.33 15.65 2.91
C ARG A 61 7.53 15.10 3.68
N PHE A 62 7.70 13.79 3.73
CA PHE A 62 8.87 13.18 4.36
C PHE A 62 10.17 13.55 3.65
N PHE A 63 10.20 13.57 2.32
CA PHE A 63 11.36 14.08 1.58
C PHE A 63 11.67 15.52 1.94
N LYS A 64 10.66 16.40 1.97
CA LYS A 64 10.84 17.80 2.36
C LYS A 64 11.36 17.92 3.80
N TYR A 65 10.82 17.15 4.74
CA TYR A 65 11.31 17.10 6.11
C TYR A 65 12.80 16.75 6.17
N ARG A 66 13.21 15.69 5.46
CA ARG A 66 14.62 15.26 5.42
C ARG A 66 15.56 16.27 4.75
N MET A 67 15.10 16.99 3.75
CA MET A 67 15.88 18.03 3.08
C MET A 67 16.11 19.28 3.94
N LEU A 68 15.20 19.55 4.88
CA LEU A 68 15.25 20.71 5.79
C LEU A 68 15.81 20.36 7.17
N ASP A 69 15.98 19.11 7.49
CA ASP A 69 16.55 18.63 8.74
C ASP A 69 18.06 18.58 8.67
N HIS A 70 18.71 19.62 9.18
CA HIS A 70 20.17 19.74 9.21
C HIS A 70 20.84 19.04 10.41
N SER A 71 20.08 18.34 11.25
CA SER A 71 20.60 17.53 12.37
C SER A 71 21.16 16.19 11.94
N PHE A 72 20.93 15.83 10.66
CA PHE A 72 21.30 14.54 10.09
C PHE A 72 22.68 14.59 9.42
N HIS A 73 23.51 13.60 9.69
CA HIS A 73 24.82 13.42 9.06
C HIS A 73 25.01 11.96 8.61
N GLY A 74 25.69 11.80 7.46
CA GLY A 74 26.07 10.49 6.96
C GLY A 74 25.03 9.81 6.07
N ALA A 75 24.84 8.49 6.20
CA ALA A 75 23.95 7.69 5.37
C ALA A 75 22.81 7.08 6.19
N GLU A 76 21.58 7.37 5.79
CA GLU A 76 20.37 6.90 6.45
C GLU A 76 19.44 6.17 5.47
N ILE A 77 18.80 5.09 5.96
CA ILE A 77 17.82 4.33 5.19
C ILE A 77 16.50 4.31 5.97
N TYR A 78 15.40 4.70 5.30
CA TYR A 78 14.06 4.69 5.87
C TYR A 78 13.12 3.85 5.03
N ASN A 79 12.41 2.93 5.68
CA ASN A 79 11.22 2.33 5.10
C ASN A 79 10.07 3.30 5.32
N CYS A 80 9.54 3.85 4.23
CA CYS A 80 8.43 4.81 4.29
C CYS A 80 7.11 4.09 4.12
N THR A 81 6.46 3.83 5.24
CA THR A 81 5.14 3.21 5.36
C THR A 81 4.50 3.65 6.66
N TYR A 82 3.18 3.60 6.74
CA TYR A 82 2.49 3.79 8.01
C TYR A 82 2.94 2.76 9.04
N GLU A 83 3.01 3.16 10.29
CA GLU A 83 3.36 2.29 11.42
C GLU A 83 2.37 2.56 12.57
N PRO A 84 1.63 1.55 13.03
CA PRO A 84 1.62 0.18 12.52
C PRO A 84 1.10 0.09 11.07
N ALA A 85 1.58 -0.94 10.33
CA ALA A 85 1.15 -1.16 8.96
C ALA A 85 -0.28 -1.70 8.92
N TYR A 86 -1.09 -1.23 7.98
CA TYR A 86 -2.50 -1.57 7.86
C TYR A 86 -2.75 -2.94 7.23
N THR A 87 -3.81 -3.58 7.69
CA THR A 87 -4.37 -4.79 7.09
C THR A 87 -5.16 -4.45 5.82
N ILE A 88 -5.38 -5.46 4.98
CA ILE A 88 -6.21 -5.29 3.78
C ILE A 88 -7.66 -4.91 4.12
N GLU A 89 -8.18 -5.38 5.25
CA GLU A 89 -9.53 -5.02 5.72
C GLU A 89 -9.60 -3.55 6.12
N GLU A 90 -8.62 -3.05 6.89
CA GLU A 90 -8.55 -1.63 7.27
C GLU A 90 -8.43 -0.72 6.03
N ILE A 91 -7.60 -1.11 5.06
CA ILE A 91 -7.47 -0.38 3.79
C ILE A 91 -8.80 -0.34 3.03
N CYS A 92 -9.49 -1.48 2.91
CA CYS A 92 -10.79 -1.54 2.23
C CYS A 92 -11.83 -0.68 2.95
N ASN A 93 -11.90 -0.76 4.27
CA ASN A 93 -12.86 0.01 5.08
C ASN A 93 -12.60 1.52 5.00
N ALA A 94 -11.34 1.94 5.11
CA ALA A 94 -10.97 3.36 4.97
C ALA A 94 -11.31 3.90 3.57
N MET A 95 -11.03 3.12 2.52
CA MET A 95 -11.35 3.45 1.14
C MET A 95 -12.86 3.60 0.93
N GLN A 96 -13.67 2.68 1.47
CA GLN A 96 -15.13 2.74 1.39
C GLN A 96 -15.69 3.97 2.12
N LYS A 97 -15.23 4.22 3.35
CA LYS A 97 -15.64 5.40 4.13
C LYS A 97 -15.31 6.71 3.41
N ALA A 98 -14.08 6.81 2.89
CA ALA A 98 -13.60 8.02 2.21
C ALA A 98 -14.38 8.32 0.92
N THR A 99 -14.82 7.30 0.19
CA THR A 99 -15.50 7.44 -1.12
C THR A 99 -17.02 7.30 -1.06
N GLY A 100 -17.60 7.03 0.12
CA GLY A 100 -19.04 6.75 0.27
C GLY A 100 -19.47 5.43 -0.36
N LEU A 101 -18.54 4.52 -0.63
CA LEU A 101 -18.84 3.20 -1.19
C LEU A 101 -19.31 2.25 -0.08
N HIS A 102 -20.52 1.71 -0.21
CA HIS A 102 -21.07 0.72 0.71
C HIS A 102 -21.16 -0.65 0.02
N ARG A 103 -20.12 -1.48 0.16
CA ARG A 103 -20.08 -2.81 -0.44
C ARG A 103 -19.62 -3.84 0.56
N HIS A 104 -20.37 -4.91 0.67
CA HIS A 104 -19.90 -6.09 1.40
C HIS A 104 -18.77 -6.76 0.64
N VAL A 105 -17.66 -7.02 1.33
CA VAL A 105 -16.50 -7.73 0.79
C VAL A 105 -16.45 -9.11 1.44
N PRO A 106 -16.77 -10.19 0.70
CA PRO A 106 -16.80 -11.54 1.26
C PRO A 106 -15.41 -12.08 1.55
N LEU A 107 -15.32 -12.93 2.57
CA LEU A 107 -14.15 -13.75 2.83
C LEU A 107 -14.31 -15.09 2.12
N VAL A 108 -13.38 -15.43 1.22
CA VAL A 108 -13.37 -16.72 0.54
C VAL A 108 -12.28 -17.60 1.15
N PRO A 109 -12.62 -18.78 1.70
CA PRO A 109 -11.64 -19.69 2.33
C PRO A 109 -10.49 -20.08 1.39
N ALA A 110 -9.27 -20.13 1.92
CA ALA A 110 -8.07 -20.42 1.14
C ALA A 110 -8.16 -21.77 0.40
N GLY A 111 -8.69 -22.81 1.07
CA GLY A 111 -8.88 -24.13 0.47
C GLY A 111 -9.75 -24.11 -0.79
N LEU A 112 -10.87 -23.37 -0.74
CA LEU A 112 -11.77 -23.23 -1.89
C LEU A 112 -11.09 -22.49 -3.05
N LEU A 113 -10.34 -21.45 -2.77
CA LEU A 113 -9.59 -20.69 -3.78
C LEU A 113 -8.49 -21.54 -4.45
N LEU A 114 -7.75 -22.31 -3.65
CA LEU A 114 -6.69 -23.18 -4.16
C LEU A 114 -7.27 -24.34 -4.98
N PHE A 115 -8.39 -24.93 -4.55
CA PHE A 115 -9.11 -25.96 -5.26
C PHE A 115 -9.61 -25.43 -6.62
N ALA A 116 -10.31 -24.29 -6.61
CA ALA A 116 -10.77 -23.65 -7.85
C ALA A 116 -9.61 -23.29 -8.79
N ALA A 117 -8.50 -22.77 -8.26
CA ALA A 117 -7.32 -22.45 -9.04
C ALA A 117 -6.62 -23.69 -9.61
N GLY A 118 -6.68 -24.83 -8.91
CA GLY A 118 -6.18 -26.12 -9.38
C GLY A 118 -6.96 -26.66 -10.58
N ILE A 119 -8.28 -26.50 -10.58
CA ILE A 119 -9.15 -26.96 -11.67
C ILE A 119 -9.13 -25.98 -12.86
N LEU A 120 -9.26 -24.69 -12.61
CA LEU A 120 -9.37 -23.67 -13.66
C LEU A 120 -8.03 -23.29 -14.28
N GLY A 121 -6.93 -23.44 -13.55
CA GLY A 121 -5.59 -23.10 -14.02
C GLY A 121 -5.18 -23.86 -15.29
N PRO A 122 -5.35 -25.20 -15.38
CA PRO A 122 -5.06 -25.96 -16.58
C PRO A 122 -6.02 -25.69 -17.75
N ILE A 123 -7.30 -25.39 -17.47
CA ILE A 123 -8.36 -25.24 -18.46
C ILE A 123 -8.41 -23.81 -19.05
N GLY A 124 -8.13 -22.81 -18.22
CA GLY A 124 -8.28 -21.38 -18.58
C GLY A 124 -7.05 -20.74 -19.23
N GLY A 125 -5.91 -21.40 -19.26
CA GLY A 125 -4.66 -20.87 -19.80
C GLY A 125 -4.27 -19.50 -19.22
N LYS A 126 -3.39 -18.79 -19.92
CA LYS A 126 -2.91 -17.44 -19.50
C LYS A 126 -4.01 -16.36 -19.43
N LYS A 127 -5.17 -16.57 -20.04
CA LYS A 127 -6.27 -15.61 -20.14
C LYS A 127 -7.10 -15.48 -18.85
N VAL A 128 -7.28 -16.55 -18.08
CA VAL A 128 -8.14 -16.51 -16.87
C VAL A 128 -7.41 -15.95 -15.66
N GLY A 129 -6.09 -15.91 -15.69
CA GLY A 129 -5.28 -15.24 -14.65
C GLY A 129 -5.35 -15.85 -13.24
N ILE A 130 -6.14 -16.91 -13.03
CA ILE A 130 -6.31 -17.61 -11.77
C ILE A 130 -5.28 -18.74 -11.72
N HIS A 131 -4.10 -18.43 -11.18
CA HIS A 131 -3.05 -19.43 -10.97
C HIS A 131 -2.82 -19.61 -9.46
N PRO A 132 -2.61 -20.84 -8.95
CA PRO A 132 -2.42 -21.10 -7.52
C PRO A 132 -1.33 -20.21 -6.87
N ALA A 133 -0.24 -19.94 -7.59
CA ALA A 133 0.81 -19.05 -7.10
C ALA A 133 0.36 -17.58 -6.92
N ARG A 134 -0.57 -17.08 -7.74
CA ARG A 134 -1.16 -15.74 -7.57
C ARG A 134 -2.09 -15.69 -6.36
N VAL A 135 -2.92 -16.73 -6.20
CA VAL A 135 -3.81 -16.86 -5.03
C VAL A 135 -2.99 -16.86 -3.74
N ARG A 136 -1.90 -17.64 -3.68
CA ARG A 136 -1.00 -17.63 -2.53
C ARG A 136 -0.39 -16.26 -2.26
N LYS A 137 0.00 -15.51 -3.28
CA LYS A 137 0.54 -14.14 -3.12
C LYS A 137 -0.48 -13.17 -2.51
N LEU A 138 -1.78 -13.33 -2.76
CA LEU A 138 -2.82 -12.50 -2.16
C LEU A 138 -2.91 -12.71 -0.63
N MET A 139 -2.62 -13.92 -0.18
CA MET A 139 -2.67 -14.30 1.25
C MET A 139 -1.40 -13.95 2.02
N VAL A 140 -0.32 -13.53 1.35
CA VAL A 140 0.96 -13.19 1.98
C VAL A 140 0.97 -11.72 2.40
N SER A 141 1.35 -11.46 3.65
CA SER A 141 1.57 -10.11 4.14
C SER A 141 2.82 -9.49 3.52
N THR A 142 2.70 -8.25 3.08
CA THR A 142 3.84 -7.39 2.72
C THR A 142 4.07 -6.43 3.87
N ASN A 143 4.66 -6.96 4.95
CA ASN A 143 4.94 -6.17 6.14
C ASN A 143 6.35 -5.57 6.02
N VAL A 144 6.39 -4.28 5.70
CA VAL A 144 7.61 -3.47 5.70
C VAL A 144 7.60 -2.64 6.98
N CYS A 145 8.60 -2.84 7.84
CA CYS A 145 8.68 -2.17 9.13
C CYS A 145 9.05 -0.69 8.96
N GLY A 146 8.13 0.20 9.36
CA GLY A 146 8.29 1.66 9.33
C GLY A 146 8.81 2.26 10.64
N ARG A 147 9.16 1.45 11.65
CA ARG A 147 9.50 1.92 13.01
C ARG A 147 10.60 2.97 13.06
N LYS A 148 11.60 2.90 12.18
CA LYS A 148 12.67 3.91 12.16
C LYS A 148 12.12 5.28 11.77
N LEU A 149 11.22 5.36 10.80
CA LEU A 149 10.52 6.60 10.42
C LEU A 149 9.62 7.07 11.56
N ALA A 150 8.83 6.18 12.14
CA ALA A 150 7.94 6.50 13.25
C ALA A 150 8.68 6.97 14.52
N ALA A 151 9.94 6.60 14.68
CA ALA A 151 10.80 7.05 15.78
C ALA A 151 11.45 8.43 15.57
N THR A 152 11.28 9.04 14.39
CA THR A 152 11.69 10.42 14.13
C THR A 152 10.64 11.41 14.62
N ASP A 153 10.98 12.70 14.62
CA ASP A 153 10.01 13.77 14.92
C ASP A 153 9.01 14.04 13.80
N TYR A 154 9.16 13.35 12.66
CA TYR A 154 8.21 13.44 11.57
C TYR A 154 6.84 12.89 12.00
N LYS A 155 5.80 13.68 11.76
CA LYS A 155 4.41 13.28 12.04
C LYS A 155 3.65 13.19 10.73
N PHE A 156 2.97 12.06 10.52
CA PHE A 156 2.05 11.89 9.42
C PHE A 156 0.93 12.94 9.53
N HIS A 157 0.64 13.59 8.42
CA HIS A 157 -0.42 14.59 8.32
C HIS A 157 -1.78 13.97 8.03
N TYR A 158 -1.78 12.87 7.29
CA TYR A 158 -2.99 12.16 6.91
C TYR A 158 -3.06 10.81 7.63
N THR A 159 -4.20 10.52 8.23
CA THR A 159 -4.60 9.14 8.55
C THR A 159 -4.90 8.39 7.26
N LEU A 160 -5.07 7.06 7.34
CA LEU A 160 -5.41 6.26 6.17
C LEU A 160 -6.71 6.72 5.50
N GLU A 161 -7.76 7.01 6.28
CA GLU A 161 -9.05 7.47 5.75
C GLU A 161 -8.94 8.86 5.12
N GLU A 162 -8.28 9.80 5.79
CA GLU A 162 -8.08 11.16 5.28
C GLU A 162 -7.28 11.16 3.98
N SER A 163 -6.28 10.30 3.86
CA SER A 163 -5.49 10.17 2.64
C SER A 163 -6.29 9.66 1.44
N PHE A 164 -7.22 8.73 1.67
CA PHE A 164 -8.15 8.28 0.61
C PHE A 164 -9.19 9.35 0.27
N ARG A 165 -9.64 10.14 1.26
CA ARG A 165 -10.58 11.25 1.03
C ARG A 165 -9.92 12.34 0.21
N ASP A 166 -8.71 12.76 0.57
CA ASP A 166 -7.93 13.75 -0.15
C ASP A 166 -7.61 13.28 -1.60
N TRP A 167 -7.25 12.02 -1.78
CA TRP A 167 -7.07 11.44 -3.11
C TRP A 167 -8.37 11.43 -3.92
N PHE A 168 -9.50 11.10 -3.30
CA PHE A 168 -10.79 11.10 -3.97
C PHE A 168 -11.21 12.51 -4.38
N GLU A 169 -10.94 13.51 -3.56
CA GLU A 169 -11.14 14.92 -3.88
C GLU A 169 -10.24 15.39 -5.03
N ASP A 170 -8.97 15.04 -5.02
CA ASP A 170 -8.02 15.30 -6.12
C ASP A 170 -8.50 14.71 -7.47
N CYS A 171 -9.35 13.68 -7.43
CA CYS A 171 -9.95 13.03 -8.60
C CYS A 171 -11.39 13.52 -8.87
N ASP A 172 -11.78 14.73 -8.44
CA ASP A 172 -13.11 15.33 -8.60
C ASP A 172 -14.24 14.45 -8.05
N ARG A 173 -13.97 13.63 -7.06
CA ARG A 173 -14.89 12.65 -6.43
C ARG A 173 -15.54 11.66 -7.40
N LYS A 174 -14.86 11.33 -8.49
CA LYS A 174 -15.37 10.40 -9.50
C LYS A 174 -14.87 8.98 -9.30
N GLU A 175 -13.56 8.81 -9.19
CA GLU A 175 -12.91 7.49 -9.05
C GLU A 175 -11.49 7.66 -8.49
N LEU A 176 -11.00 6.71 -7.70
CA LEU A 176 -9.59 6.70 -7.28
C LEU A 176 -8.70 6.22 -8.43
N VAL A 177 -8.02 7.14 -9.10
CA VAL A 177 -7.09 6.90 -10.22
C VAL A 177 -5.88 7.84 -10.18
#